data_12c1855b80e7e4d3be945ee68b3c13f4
#
_entry.id   12c1855b80e7e4d3be945ee68b3c13f4
#
_cell.length_a   1.000
_cell.length_b   1.000
_cell.length_c   1.000
_cell.angle_alpha   90.00
_cell.angle_beta   90.00
_cell.angle_gamma   90.00
#
_symmetry.space_group_name_H-M   'P 1'
#
loop_
_entity.id
_entity.type
_entity.pdbx_description
1 polymer ?
#
loop_
_entity_poly.entity_id
_entity_poly.type
_entity_poly.pdbx_seq_one_letter_code
_entity_poly.pdbx_strand_id
1 'polypeptide(L)'
;MELLQREWERGKMPSPIFACFGIFNRLFKCDWLHCADQGVAADLLGNLFAYLVETKMPGNNIKDRSVALGEHMQLYYEENRVLDRLTDFLPKTFQSEKKKSRPPRLKGNAASTRSLVPFGFLMANKFLADDVPLEAAMKSAAGHLNNCYASLSESSKPFCHDALYNSSKNFAIQYNALHEAFGSGVPWRPMPKMHLFLELCSSRTEPQKFWNYRDEDFGGSVAKQSKMKGSWRKLGSFATHGLDMLKMKNQSLRIVQHTPA
;
A
#
# COMPACT_ATOMS: atom_id res chain seq x y z
N MET A 1 -22.65 17.37 2.50
CA MET A 1 -23.70 17.94 3.38
C MET A 1 -24.76 16.89 3.72
N GLU A 2 -25.35 16.17 2.76
CA GLU A 2 -26.39 15.16 3.02
C GLU A 2 -25.99 14.05 4.01
N LEU A 3 -24.76 13.57 3.99
CA LEU A 3 -24.30 12.49 4.88
C LEU A 3 -24.25 12.95 6.34
N LEU A 4 -23.78 14.17 6.60
CA LEU A 4 -23.74 14.76 7.93
C LEU A 4 -25.16 15.03 8.45
N GLN A 5 -26.06 15.43 7.56
CA GLN A 5 -27.46 15.65 7.90
C GLN A 5 -28.18 14.36 8.26
N ARG A 6 -27.94 13.26 7.52
CA ARG A 6 -28.44 11.91 7.83
C ARG A 6 -27.92 11.37 9.16
N GLU A 7 -26.66 11.60 9.51
CA GLU A 7 -26.10 11.18 10.79
C GLU A 7 -26.65 12.02 11.95
N TRP A 8 -26.89 13.31 11.73
CA TRP A 8 -27.57 14.19 12.69
C TRP A 8 -29.01 13.72 12.94
N GLU A 9 -29.76 13.40 11.90
CA GLU A 9 -31.13 12.87 11.98
C GLU A 9 -31.20 11.52 12.71
N ARG A 10 -30.09 10.76 12.73
CA ARG A 10 -29.94 9.52 13.49
C ARG A 10 -29.49 9.74 14.95
N GLY A 11 -29.44 10.98 15.42
CA GLY A 11 -29.01 11.33 16.76
C GLY A 11 -27.52 11.15 17.03
N LYS A 12 -26.70 10.99 15.98
CA LYS A 12 -25.23 10.92 16.10
C LYS A 12 -24.66 12.30 15.96
N MET A 13 -23.95 12.77 16.97
CA MET A 13 -23.19 14.03 16.90
C MET A 13 -22.07 13.87 15.88
N PRO A 14 -21.99 14.74 14.87
CA PRO A 14 -20.84 14.75 13.95
C PRO A 14 -19.56 15.06 14.74
N SER A 15 -18.44 14.54 14.27
CA SER A 15 -17.15 14.82 14.90
C SER A 15 -16.92 16.34 15.02
N PRO A 16 -16.45 16.83 16.19
CA PRO A 16 -16.16 18.25 16.39
C PRO A 16 -15.24 18.88 15.35
N ILE A 17 -14.46 18.07 14.64
CA ILE A 17 -13.60 18.53 13.53
C ILE A 17 -14.41 19.23 12.43
N PHE A 18 -15.66 18.79 12.17
CA PHE A 18 -16.52 19.41 11.16
C PHE A 18 -17.13 20.75 11.61
N ALA A 19 -17.04 21.08 12.91
CA ALA A 19 -17.42 22.38 13.44
C ALA A 19 -16.29 23.42 13.38
N CYS A 20 -15.05 22.99 13.05
CA CYS A 20 -13.92 23.90 12.92
C CYS A 20 -14.07 24.75 11.65
N PHE A 21 -13.90 26.07 11.80
CA PHE A 21 -13.90 26.99 10.67
C PHE A 21 -12.83 26.60 9.63
N GLY A 22 -13.20 26.56 8.36
CA GLY A 22 -12.30 26.20 7.27
C GLY A 22 -12.11 24.70 7.05
N ILE A 23 -12.67 23.83 7.91
CA ILE A 23 -12.68 22.38 7.68
C ILE A 23 -13.92 21.99 6.89
N PHE A 24 -13.71 21.44 5.71
CA PHE A 24 -14.76 20.89 4.87
C PHE A 24 -14.29 19.61 4.17
N ASN A 25 -15.23 18.81 3.68
CA ASN A 25 -14.98 17.47 3.15
C ASN A 25 -13.91 17.39 2.04
N ARG A 26 -13.72 18.47 1.25
CA ARG A 26 -12.65 18.51 0.22
C ARG A 26 -11.23 18.52 0.80
N LEU A 27 -11.05 18.78 2.09
CA LEU A 27 -9.76 18.69 2.77
C LEU A 27 -9.37 17.25 3.12
N PHE A 28 -10.35 16.35 3.20
CA PHE A 28 -10.09 14.94 3.44
C PHE A 28 -9.70 14.27 2.14
N LYS A 29 -8.45 13.85 2.05
CA LYS A 29 -7.90 13.14 0.90
C LYS A 29 -7.61 11.70 1.27
N CYS A 30 -7.91 10.79 0.33
CA CYS A 30 -7.40 9.43 0.44
C CYS A 30 -5.87 9.46 0.33
N ASP A 31 -5.22 8.68 1.16
CA ASP A 31 -3.77 8.63 1.22
C ASP A 31 -3.24 7.46 0.39
N TRP A 32 -2.18 7.70 -0.38
CA TRP A 32 -1.56 6.69 -1.26
C TRP A 32 -1.05 5.47 -0.47
N LEU A 33 -0.37 5.69 0.65
CA LEU A 33 0.16 4.62 1.48
C LEU A 33 -0.92 3.60 1.86
N HIS A 34 -2.07 4.09 2.32
CA HIS A 34 -3.15 3.20 2.78
C HIS A 34 -4.00 2.62 1.64
N CYS A 35 -4.23 3.38 0.56
CA CYS A 35 -5.07 2.93 -0.56
C CYS A 35 -4.27 2.12 -1.58
N ALA A 36 -3.07 2.55 -1.94
CA ALA A 36 -2.23 1.88 -2.91
C ALA A 36 -1.31 0.84 -2.26
N ASP A 37 -0.33 1.24 -1.44
CA ASP A 37 0.69 0.31 -0.95
C ASP A 37 0.12 -0.74 0.01
N GLN A 38 -0.55 -0.29 1.08
CA GLN A 38 -1.27 -1.15 2.03
C GLN A 38 -2.71 -1.46 1.58
N GLY A 39 -3.03 -1.26 0.36
CA GLY A 39 -4.31 -1.53 -0.28
C GLY A 39 -4.14 -2.45 -1.45
N VAL A 40 -4.37 -1.92 -2.64
CA VAL A 40 -4.44 -2.68 -3.89
C VAL A 40 -3.15 -3.38 -4.26
N ALA A 41 -1.98 -2.81 -3.93
CA ALA A 41 -0.70 -3.44 -4.19
C ALA A 41 -0.49 -4.66 -3.30
N ALA A 42 -0.78 -4.55 -1.99
CA ALA A 42 -0.70 -5.69 -1.09
C ALA A 42 -1.68 -6.81 -1.49
N ASP A 43 -2.88 -6.46 -1.99
CA ASP A 43 -3.88 -7.42 -2.45
C ASP A 43 -3.45 -8.08 -3.76
N LEU A 44 -2.99 -7.33 -4.77
CA LEU A 44 -2.47 -7.88 -6.03
C LEU A 44 -1.28 -8.81 -5.77
N LEU A 45 -0.25 -8.30 -5.08
CA LEU A 45 0.98 -9.06 -4.86
C LEU A 45 0.75 -10.32 -4.03
N GLY A 46 -0.15 -10.25 -3.04
CA GLY A 46 -0.52 -11.42 -2.26
C GLY A 46 -1.14 -12.53 -3.11
N ASN A 47 -2.11 -12.19 -3.96
CA ASN A 47 -2.77 -13.14 -4.86
C ASN A 47 -1.80 -13.66 -5.93
N LEU A 48 -1.02 -12.79 -6.56
CA LEU A 48 -0.04 -13.15 -7.59
C LEU A 48 1.03 -14.10 -7.03
N PHE A 49 1.62 -13.77 -5.88
CA PHE A 49 2.66 -14.62 -5.28
C PHE A 49 2.10 -15.96 -4.80
N ALA A 50 0.89 -15.99 -4.27
CA ALA A 50 0.22 -17.24 -3.94
C ALA A 50 0.05 -18.11 -5.18
N TYR A 51 -0.45 -17.55 -6.28
CA TYR A 51 -0.59 -18.28 -7.55
C TYR A 51 0.75 -18.79 -8.08
N LEU A 52 1.79 -17.95 -8.11
CA LEU A 52 3.12 -18.34 -8.58
C LEU A 52 3.71 -19.48 -7.73
N VAL A 53 3.61 -19.38 -6.41
CA VAL A 53 4.10 -20.43 -5.49
C VAL A 53 3.32 -21.74 -5.67
N GLU A 54 2.02 -21.66 -5.90
CA GLU A 54 1.20 -22.85 -6.07
C GLU A 54 1.43 -23.56 -7.42
N THR A 55 1.70 -22.81 -8.49
CA THR A 55 1.65 -23.32 -9.87
C THR A 55 2.96 -23.29 -10.65
N LYS A 56 3.88 -22.38 -10.32
CA LYS A 56 5.07 -22.10 -11.16
C LYS A 56 6.40 -22.35 -10.45
N MET A 57 6.45 -22.22 -9.13
CA MET A 57 7.72 -22.34 -8.42
C MET A 57 8.11 -23.81 -8.20
N PRO A 58 9.42 -24.16 -8.33
CA PRO A 58 9.91 -25.49 -8.03
C PRO A 58 9.90 -25.76 -6.52
N GLY A 59 9.67 -27.00 -6.12
CA GLY A 59 9.71 -27.46 -4.74
C GLY A 59 8.65 -28.51 -4.43
N ASN A 60 8.92 -29.32 -3.40
CA ASN A 60 8.07 -30.44 -3.00
C ASN A 60 6.84 -29.99 -2.19
N ASN A 61 6.92 -28.86 -1.56
CA ASN A 61 5.85 -28.31 -0.72
C ASN A 61 5.78 -26.78 -0.86
N ILE A 62 4.73 -26.17 -0.32
CA ILE A 62 4.50 -24.71 -0.43
C ILE A 62 5.60 -23.87 0.21
N LYS A 63 6.29 -24.40 1.24
CA LYS A 63 7.40 -23.71 1.89
C LYS A 63 8.61 -23.64 0.96
N ASP A 64 9.00 -24.77 0.37
CA ASP A 64 10.12 -24.83 -0.58
C ASP A 64 9.88 -23.92 -1.78
N ARG A 65 8.66 -23.96 -2.33
CA ARG A 65 8.24 -23.07 -3.43
C ARG A 65 8.26 -21.59 -3.06
N SER A 66 7.89 -21.27 -1.81
CA SER A 66 7.99 -19.88 -1.32
C SER A 66 9.44 -19.44 -1.20
N VAL A 67 10.34 -20.33 -0.76
CA VAL A 67 11.78 -20.04 -0.71
C VAL A 67 12.31 -19.78 -2.12
N ALA A 68 11.96 -20.61 -3.10
CA ALA A 68 12.38 -20.41 -4.50
C ALA A 68 11.93 -19.03 -5.06
N LEU A 69 10.71 -18.59 -4.79
CA LEU A 69 10.27 -17.23 -5.16
C LEU A 69 11.03 -16.16 -4.35
N GLY A 70 11.33 -16.44 -3.09
CA GLY A 70 12.14 -15.57 -2.22
C GLY A 70 13.57 -15.36 -2.74
N GLU A 71 14.20 -16.38 -3.34
CA GLU A 71 15.52 -16.25 -3.98
C GLU A 71 15.47 -15.27 -5.16
N HIS A 72 14.44 -15.33 -6.01
CA HIS A 72 14.23 -14.33 -7.05
C HIS A 72 14.06 -12.92 -6.48
N MET A 73 13.37 -12.80 -5.36
CA MET A 73 13.18 -11.51 -4.67
C MET A 73 14.51 -10.96 -4.13
N GLN A 74 15.38 -11.80 -3.57
CA GLN A 74 16.70 -11.36 -3.08
C GLN A 74 17.58 -10.87 -4.23
N LEU A 75 17.63 -11.60 -5.34
CA LEU A 75 18.36 -11.16 -6.55
C LEU A 75 17.85 -9.80 -7.05
N TYR A 76 16.52 -9.64 -7.13
CA TYR A 76 15.91 -8.36 -7.49
C TYR A 76 16.33 -7.22 -6.54
N TYR A 77 16.37 -7.47 -5.24
CA TYR A 77 16.79 -6.46 -4.26
C TYR A 77 18.25 -6.03 -4.43
N GLU A 78 19.12 -6.96 -4.77
CA GLU A 78 20.53 -6.67 -5.01
C GLU A 78 20.74 -5.89 -6.30
N GLU A 79 20.16 -6.35 -7.40
CA GLU A 79 20.27 -5.72 -8.72
C GLU A 79 19.72 -4.28 -8.73
N ASN A 80 18.61 -4.05 -8.01
CA ASN A 80 17.92 -2.76 -7.99
C ASN A 80 18.27 -1.90 -6.76
N ARG A 81 19.20 -2.35 -5.90
CA ARG A 81 19.63 -1.64 -4.67
C ARG A 81 18.46 -1.23 -3.77
N VAL A 82 17.47 -2.11 -3.63
CA VAL A 82 16.27 -1.83 -2.84
C VAL A 82 16.63 -1.73 -1.37
N LEU A 83 16.20 -0.65 -0.72
CA LEU A 83 16.46 -0.40 0.71
C LEU A 83 15.36 -1.00 1.61
N ASP A 84 14.10 -0.82 1.22
CA ASP A 84 12.94 -1.28 1.99
C ASP A 84 12.61 -2.73 1.62
N ARG A 85 13.22 -3.68 2.33
CA ARG A 85 13.15 -5.11 2.04
C ARG A 85 12.18 -5.84 2.97
N LEU A 86 11.51 -6.86 2.45
CA LEU A 86 10.94 -7.91 3.30
C LEU A 86 12.07 -8.84 3.77
N THR A 87 12.09 -9.14 5.07
CA THR A 87 13.12 -10.00 5.66
C THR A 87 12.95 -11.46 5.28
N ASP A 88 11.70 -11.94 5.28
CA ASP A 88 11.38 -13.34 5.02
C ASP A 88 10.27 -13.46 3.96
N PHE A 89 10.40 -14.42 3.06
CA PHE A 89 9.38 -14.78 2.10
C PHE A 89 8.87 -16.20 2.35
N LEU A 90 7.93 -16.32 3.26
CA LEU A 90 7.33 -17.58 3.69
C LEU A 90 5.83 -17.60 3.33
N PRO A 91 5.16 -18.76 3.30
CA PRO A 91 3.72 -18.83 3.02
C PRO A 91 2.89 -17.86 3.86
N LYS A 92 3.21 -17.70 5.15
CA LYS A 92 2.56 -16.74 6.05
C LYS A 92 2.66 -15.28 5.61
N THR A 93 3.61 -14.94 4.73
CA THR A 93 3.83 -13.57 4.24
C THR A 93 2.74 -13.13 3.27
N PHE A 94 2.09 -14.04 2.57
CA PHE A 94 1.02 -13.74 1.63
C PHE A 94 -0.27 -14.54 1.85
N GLN A 95 -0.23 -15.66 2.58
CA GLN A 95 -1.42 -16.43 2.95
C GLN A 95 -1.70 -16.38 4.44
N SER A 96 -2.97 -16.39 4.83
CA SER A 96 -3.36 -16.48 6.23
C SER A 96 -3.77 -17.90 6.57
N GLU A 97 -2.94 -18.61 7.33
CA GLU A 97 -3.24 -19.98 7.81
C GLU A 97 -4.53 -20.04 8.62
N LYS A 98 -4.86 -18.98 9.35
CA LYS A 98 -6.02 -18.91 10.26
C LYS A 98 -7.32 -18.44 9.61
N LYS A 99 -7.28 -17.87 8.40
CA LYS A 99 -8.44 -17.24 7.77
C LYS A 99 -8.53 -17.61 6.29
N LYS A 100 -8.85 -18.86 5.99
CA LYS A 100 -9.11 -19.34 4.61
C LYS A 100 -10.21 -18.57 3.88
N SER A 101 -11.02 -17.80 4.59
CA SER A 101 -12.09 -16.95 4.02
C SER A 101 -11.62 -15.58 3.52
N ARG A 102 -10.33 -15.24 3.68
CA ARG A 102 -9.76 -13.98 3.18
C ARG A 102 -8.84 -14.23 2.00
N PRO A 103 -8.85 -13.33 0.99
CA PRO A 103 -7.92 -13.44 -0.12
C PRO A 103 -6.48 -13.36 0.36
N PRO A 104 -5.55 -14.01 -0.38
CA PRO A 104 -4.12 -13.82 -0.17
C PRO A 104 -3.77 -12.33 -0.21
N ARG A 105 -2.89 -11.92 0.69
CA ARG A 105 -2.49 -10.54 0.82
C ARG A 105 -1.06 -10.44 1.32
N LEU A 106 -0.23 -9.64 0.66
CA LEU A 106 1.15 -9.41 1.10
C LEU A 106 1.15 -8.71 2.47
N LYS A 107 1.87 -9.30 3.43
CA LYS A 107 2.07 -8.78 4.77
C LYS A 107 3.44 -8.11 4.84
N GLY A 108 3.48 -6.86 4.43
CA GLY A 108 4.65 -5.99 4.50
C GLY A 108 4.26 -4.63 5.04
N ASN A 109 5.25 -3.80 5.35
CA ASN A 109 5.01 -2.37 5.52
C ASN A 109 4.76 -1.73 4.14
N ALA A 110 4.31 -0.48 4.10
CA ALA A 110 3.98 0.19 2.86
C ALA A 110 5.19 0.34 1.93
N ALA A 111 6.36 0.70 2.47
CA ALA A 111 7.58 0.90 1.70
C ALA A 111 8.07 -0.40 1.05
N SER A 112 8.12 -1.51 1.80
CA SER A 112 8.49 -2.81 1.23
C SER A 112 7.46 -3.34 0.21
N THR A 113 6.17 -3.08 0.43
CA THR A 113 5.13 -3.45 -0.54
C THR A 113 5.30 -2.66 -1.85
N ARG A 114 5.54 -1.34 -1.74
CA ARG A 114 5.80 -0.46 -2.87
C ARG A 114 7.00 -0.93 -3.69
N SER A 115 8.11 -1.26 -3.05
CA SER A 115 9.33 -1.73 -3.72
C SER A 115 9.14 -3.06 -4.47
N LEU A 116 8.15 -3.86 -4.05
CA LEU A 116 7.83 -5.14 -4.67
C LEU A 116 6.81 -5.06 -5.83
N VAL A 117 6.22 -3.89 -6.12
CA VAL A 117 5.32 -3.76 -7.28
C VAL A 117 6.05 -4.04 -8.61
N PRO A 118 7.22 -3.44 -8.89
CA PRO A 118 7.98 -3.78 -10.09
C PRO A 118 8.47 -5.25 -10.10
N PHE A 119 8.84 -5.80 -8.95
CA PHE A 119 9.18 -7.22 -8.82
C PHE A 119 8.01 -8.13 -9.19
N GLY A 120 6.79 -7.82 -8.69
CA GLY A 120 5.58 -8.56 -9.05
C GLY A 120 5.34 -8.56 -10.55
N PHE A 121 5.50 -7.42 -11.22
CA PHE A 121 5.38 -7.34 -12.68
C PHE A 121 6.49 -8.13 -13.40
N LEU A 122 7.73 -8.07 -12.93
CA LEU A 122 8.84 -8.86 -13.46
C LEU A 122 8.56 -10.36 -13.36
N MET A 123 8.08 -10.84 -12.21
CA MET A 123 7.75 -12.25 -12.01
C MET A 123 6.54 -12.68 -12.83
N ALA A 124 5.54 -11.83 -12.98
CA ALA A 124 4.41 -12.10 -13.87
C ALA A 124 4.88 -12.29 -15.32
N ASN A 125 5.74 -11.41 -15.83
CA ASN A 125 6.30 -11.56 -17.18
C ASN A 125 7.17 -12.80 -17.35
N LYS A 126 7.91 -13.19 -16.32
CA LYS A 126 8.83 -14.34 -16.39
C LYS A 126 8.10 -15.69 -16.38
N PHE A 127 7.04 -15.82 -15.59
CA PHE A 127 6.46 -17.13 -15.30
C PHE A 127 5.04 -17.33 -15.83
N LEU A 128 4.32 -16.28 -16.20
CA LEU A 128 2.94 -16.39 -16.67
C LEU A 128 2.90 -16.39 -18.20
N ALA A 129 2.07 -17.26 -18.74
CA ALA A 129 1.89 -17.44 -20.18
C ALA A 129 0.87 -16.44 -20.75
N ASP A 130 1.09 -15.99 -22.00
CA ASP A 130 0.17 -15.05 -22.67
C ASP A 130 -1.02 -15.79 -23.34
N ASP A 131 -0.86 -17.07 -23.65
CA ASP A 131 -1.87 -17.92 -24.26
C ASP A 131 -2.89 -18.48 -23.24
N VAL A 132 -2.62 -18.33 -21.94
CA VAL A 132 -3.55 -18.69 -20.87
C VAL A 132 -4.30 -17.44 -20.43
N PRO A 133 -5.62 -17.31 -20.71
CA PRO A 133 -6.37 -16.08 -20.47
C PRO A 133 -6.26 -15.55 -19.02
N LEU A 134 -6.29 -16.47 -18.05
CA LEU A 134 -6.16 -16.13 -16.63
C LEU A 134 -4.79 -15.53 -16.29
N GLU A 135 -3.72 -16.12 -16.81
CA GLU A 135 -2.35 -15.67 -16.58
C GLU A 135 -2.07 -14.36 -17.32
N ALA A 136 -2.58 -14.22 -18.54
CA ALA A 136 -2.53 -12.95 -19.28
C ALA A 136 -3.22 -11.82 -18.53
N ALA A 137 -4.37 -12.07 -17.91
CA ALA A 137 -5.07 -11.09 -17.08
C ALA A 137 -4.27 -10.71 -15.81
N MET A 138 -3.63 -11.70 -15.14
CA MET A 138 -2.73 -11.43 -14.00
C MET A 138 -1.53 -10.57 -14.40
N LYS A 139 -0.89 -10.90 -15.52
CA LYS A 139 0.23 -10.13 -16.10
C LYS A 139 -0.20 -8.71 -16.43
N SER A 140 -1.34 -8.55 -17.08
CA SER A 140 -1.92 -7.25 -17.42
C SER A 140 -2.23 -6.42 -16.16
N ALA A 141 -2.86 -7.02 -15.15
CA ALA A 141 -3.13 -6.33 -13.87
C ALA A 141 -1.85 -5.86 -13.19
N ALA A 142 -0.82 -6.72 -13.13
CA ALA A 142 0.48 -6.37 -12.56
C ALA A 142 1.16 -5.24 -13.33
N GLY A 143 1.09 -5.26 -14.67
CA GLY A 143 1.62 -4.21 -15.54
C GLY A 143 0.92 -2.88 -15.34
N HIS A 144 -0.40 -2.87 -15.29
CA HIS A 144 -1.17 -1.64 -15.05
C HIS A 144 -0.91 -1.05 -13.68
N LEU A 145 -0.80 -1.87 -12.63
CA LEU A 145 -0.42 -1.35 -11.31
C LEU A 145 1.00 -0.78 -11.32
N ASN A 146 1.95 -1.48 -11.93
CA ASN A 146 3.32 -0.96 -12.09
C ASN A 146 3.34 0.40 -12.81
N ASN A 147 2.52 0.57 -13.85
CA ASN A 147 2.39 1.83 -14.58
C ASN A 147 1.76 2.94 -13.71
N CYS A 148 0.88 2.61 -12.75
CA CYS A 148 0.40 3.60 -11.78
C CYS A 148 1.55 4.18 -10.95
N TYR A 149 2.45 3.34 -10.47
CA TYR A 149 3.63 3.78 -9.72
C TYR A 149 4.61 4.57 -10.60
N ALA A 150 4.84 4.11 -11.83
CA ALA A 150 5.69 4.80 -12.79
C ALA A 150 5.13 6.16 -13.28
N SER A 151 3.85 6.44 -13.02
CA SER A 151 3.20 7.71 -13.34
C SER A 151 3.43 8.80 -12.29
N LEU A 152 3.90 8.42 -11.09
CA LEU A 152 4.24 9.38 -10.04
C LEU A 152 5.50 10.17 -10.44
N SER A 153 5.69 11.36 -9.85
CA SER A 153 6.88 12.14 -10.13
C SER A 153 8.13 11.52 -9.48
N GLU A 154 9.22 11.63 -10.20
CA GLU A 154 10.57 11.32 -9.74
C GLU A 154 11.47 12.53 -10.03
N SER A 155 12.70 12.53 -9.55
CA SER A 155 13.65 13.65 -9.71
C SER A 155 13.81 14.11 -11.17
N SER A 156 13.70 13.18 -12.13
CA SER A 156 13.87 13.44 -13.57
C SER A 156 12.56 13.38 -14.38
N LYS A 157 11.43 13.03 -13.74
CA LYS A 157 10.17 12.76 -14.43
C LYS A 157 8.99 13.43 -13.71
N PRO A 158 8.25 14.34 -14.37
CA PRO A 158 7.07 14.95 -13.77
C PRO A 158 5.92 13.96 -13.63
N PHE A 159 5.03 14.23 -12.70
CA PHE A 159 3.77 13.51 -12.53
C PHE A 159 2.92 13.55 -13.79
N CYS A 160 2.37 12.39 -14.19
CA CYS A 160 1.48 12.26 -15.33
C CYS A 160 0.09 11.75 -14.89
N HIS A 161 -0.85 12.69 -14.71
CA HIS A 161 -2.20 12.38 -14.27
C HIS A 161 -2.93 11.39 -15.21
N ASP A 162 -2.88 11.63 -16.52
CA ASP A 162 -3.63 10.81 -17.47
C ASP A 162 -3.09 9.37 -17.53
N ALA A 163 -1.78 9.20 -17.40
CA ALA A 163 -1.18 7.87 -17.30
C ALA A 163 -1.62 7.16 -16.02
N LEU A 164 -1.64 7.85 -14.88
CA LEU A 164 -2.12 7.29 -13.61
C LEU A 164 -3.60 6.90 -13.72
N TYR A 165 -4.45 7.80 -14.20
CA TYR A 165 -5.89 7.57 -14.32
C TYR A 165 -6.22 6.39 -15.23
N ASN A 166 -5.63 6.34 -16.42
CA ASN A 166 -5.86 5.25 -17.38
C ASN A 166 -5.34 3.90 -16.86
N SER A 167 -4.13 3.90 -16.28
CA SER A 167 -3.56 2.68 -15.71
C SER A 167 -4.38 2.16 -14.53
N SER A 168 -4.86 3.02 -13.64
CA SER A 168 -5.68 2.61 -12.50
C SER A 168 -7.03 2.03 -12.92
N LYS A 169 -7.68 2.61 -13.94
CA LYS A 169 -8.92 2.04 -14.52
C LYS A 169 -8.68 0.66 -15.11
N ASN A 170 -7.66 0.53 -15.95
CA ASN A 170 -7.33 -0.74 -16.59
C ASN A 170 -6.94 -1.79 -15.55
N PHE A 171 -6.20 -1.41 -14.53
CA PHE A 171 -5.91 -2.28 -13.38
C PHE A 171 -7.20 -2.81 -12.73
N ALA A 172 -8.16 -1.93 -12.43
CA ALA A 172 -9.41 -2.34 -11.80
C ALA A 172 -10.25 -3.26 -12.70
N ILE A 173 -10.28 -3.00 -14.02
CA ILE A 173 -10.97 -3.86 -15.00
C ILE A 173 -10.35 -5.26 -14.98
N GLN A 174 -9.02 -5.37 -15.07
CA GLN A 174 -8.35 -6.68 -15.06
C GLN A 174 -8.51 -7.39 -13.72
N TYR A 175 -8.44 -6.66 -12.61
CA TYR A 175 -8.64 -7.25 -11.28
C TYR A 175 -10.06 -7.80 -11.09
N ASN A 176 -11.08 -7.09 -11.59
CA ASN A 176 -12.46 -7.58 -11.58
C ASN A 176 -12.64 -8.80 -12.50
N ALA A 177 -12.04 -8.80 -13.70
CA ALA A 177 -12.07 -9.97 -14.59
C ALA A 177 -11.43 -11.20 -13.92
N LEU A 178 -10.34 -11.03 -13.19
CA LEU A 178 -9.74 -12.09 -12.37
C LEU A 178 -10.70 -12.59 -11.29
N HIS A 179 -11.38 -11.68 -10.58
CA HIS A 179 -12.37 -12.05 -9.58
C HIS A 179 -13.51 -12.88 -10.17
N GLU A 180 -14.03 -12.48 -11.31
CA GLU A 180 -15.09 -13.20 -12.02
C GLU A 180 -14.62 -14.57 -12.51
N ALA A 181 -13.40 -14.66 -13.05
CA ALA A 181 -12.82 -15.92 -13.56
C ALA A 181 -12.57 -16.94 -12.43
N PHE A 182 -12.22 -16.49 -11.22
CA PHE A 182 -12.09 -17.37 -10.06
C PHE A 182 -13.44 -17.70 -9.38
N GLY A 183 -14.54 -17.11 -9.88
CA GLY A 183 -15.88 -17.28 -9.33
C GLY A 183 -16.05 -16.65 -7.96
N SER A 184 -17.07 -17.06 -7.19
CA SER A 184 -17.33 -16.57 -5.83
C SER A 184 -16.25 -16.97 -4.80
N GLY A 185 -15.09 -17.43 -5.30
CA GLY A 185 -13.94 -17.81 -4.50
C GLY A 185 -13.29 -16.64 -3.76
N VAL A 186 -12.40 -17.00 -2.85
CA VAL A 186 -11.69 -16.04 -2.00
C VAL A 186 -10.60 -15.25 -2.76
N PRO A 187 -9.85 -15.86 -3.72
CA PRO A 187 -8.83 -15.13 -4.47
C PRO A 187 -9.42 -13.96 -5.28
N TRP A 188 -8.62 -12.92 -5.46
CA TRP A 188 -8.91 -11.76 -6.31
C TRP A 188 -10.18 -10.97 -5.96
N ARG A 189 -10.75 -11.17 -4.76
CA ARG A 189 -11.93 -10.41 -4.35
C ARG A 189 -11.58 -8.94 -4.16
N PRO A 190 -12.27 -8.01 -4.87
CA PRO A 190 -12.06 -6.57 -4.70
C PRO A 190 -12.36 -6.15 -3.27
N MET A 191 -11.47 -5.39 -2.67
CA MET A 191 -11.60 -4.87 -1.31
C MET A 191 -12.01 -3.39 -1.35
N PRO A 192 -12.63 -2.85 -0.29
CA PRO A 192 -13.09 -1.44 -0.26
C PRO A 192 -12.01 -0.41 -0.62
N LYS A 193 -10.75 -0.72 -0.36
CA LYS A 193 -9.60 0.14 -0.73
C LYS A 193 -9.42 0.31 -2.25
N MET A 194 -9.96 -0.59 -3.07
CA MET A 194 -9.96 -0.44 -4.52
C MET A 194 -10.74 0.80 -4.95
N HIS A 195 -11.92 1.01 -4.37
CA HIS A 195 -12.71 2.22 -4.66
C HIS A 195 -11.97 3.50 -4.26
N LEU A 196 -11.40 3.54 -3.06
CA LEU A 196 -10.62 4.68 -2.57
C LEU A 196 -9.37 4.94 -3.42
N PHE A 197 -8.72 3.89 -3.91
CA PHE A 197 -7.59 4.00 -4.84
C PHE A 197 -8.01 4.62 -6.17
N LEU A 198 -9.13 4.19 -6.76
CA LEU A 198 -9.65 4.75 -8.01
C LEU A 198 -10.06 6.21 -7.84
N GLU A 199 -10.70 6.56 -6.72
CA GLU A 199 -11.05 7.94 -6.40
C GLU A 199 -9.79 8.82 -6.27
N LEU A 200 -8.75 8.33 -5.58
CA LEU A 200 -7.47 9.00 -5.48
C LEU A 200 -6.83 9.23 -6.86
N CYS A 201 -6.80 8.20 -7.71
CA CYS A 201 -6.24 8.28 -9.06
C CYS A 201 -7.05 9.16 -10.02
N SER A 202 -8.35 9.37 -9.77
CA SER A 202 -9.18 10.30 -10.54
C SER A 202 -8.93 11.76 -10.19
N SER A 203 -8.33 12.03 -9.05
CA SER A 203 -7.92 13.37 -8.63
C SER A 203 -6.78 13.89 -9.52
N ARG A 204 -6.87 15.14 -9.96
CA ARG A 204 -5.78 15.78 -10.71
C ARG A 204 -4.60 16.20 -9.84
N THR A 205 -4.68 15.99 -8.54
CA THR A 205 -3.61 16.31 -7.61
C THR A 205 -2.66 15.12 -7.49
N GLU A 206 -1.37 15.39 -7.55
CA GLU A 206 -0.33 14.38 -7.37
C GLU A 206 -0.42 13.75 -5.96
N PRO A 207 -0.53 12.42 -5.85
CA PRO A 207 -0.69 11.76 -4.55
C PRO A 207 0.50 11.97 -3.60
N GLN A 208 1.70 12.15 -4.13
CA GLN A 208 2.91 12.36 -3.34
C GLN A 208 2.87 13.61 -2.48
N LYS A 209 2.06 14.62 -2.87
CA LYS A 209 1.95 15.88 -2.12
C LYS A 209 1.23 15.76 -0.78
N PHE A 210 0.51 14.65 -0.56
CA PHE A 210 -0.29 14.44 0.66
C PHE A 210 -0.27 12.98 1.16
N TRP A 211 0.74 12.22 0.84
CA TRP A 211 0.94 10.91 1.43
C TRP A 211 1.50 10.97 2.86
N ASN A 212 1.18 9.96 3.68
CA ASN A 212 1.40 10.00 5.13
C ASN A 212 2.65 9.25 5.62
N TYR A 213 3.62 8.95 4.76
CA TYR A 213 4.81 8.19 5.19
C TYR A 213 5.54 8.80 6.37
N ARG A 214 5.70 10.14 6.39
CA ARG A 214 6.35 10.85 7.48
C ARG A 214 5.55 10.79 8.78
N ASP A 215 4.23 10.90 8.69
CA ASP A 215 3.35 10.91 9.85
C ASP A 215 3.28 9.52 10.47
N GLU A 216 3.28 8.46 9.65
CA GLU A 216 3.34 7.07 10.12
C GLU A 216 4.66 6.76 10.82
N ASP A 217 5.80 7.18 10.28
CA ASP A 217 7.11 7.03 10.90
C ASP A 217 7.17 7.75 12.25
N PHE A 218 6.62 8.96 12.30
CA PHE A 218 6.53 9.72 13.54
C PHE A 218 5.62 9.02 14.56
N GLY A 219 4.40 8.65 14.17
CA GLY A 219 3.46 7.92 15.00
C GLY A 219 4.03 6.59 15.51
N GLY A 220 4.73 5.85 14.65
CA GLY A 220 5.44 4.63 15.01
C GLY A 220 6.55 4.87 16.05
N SER A 221 7.29 5.95 15.92
CA SER A 221 8.33 6.35 16.87
C SER A 221 7.75 6.71 18.25
N VAL A 222 6.65 7.46 18.27
CA VAL A 222 5.92 7.82 19.50
C VAL A 222 5.35 6.56 20.16
N ALA A 223 4.74 5.66 19.39
CA ALA A 223 4.18 4.42 19.91
C ALA A 223 5.25 3.47 20.50
N LYS A 224 6.43 3.39 19.88
CA LYS A 224 7.56 2.63 20.43
C LYS A 224 8.04 3.21 21.75
N GLN A 225 8.17 4.51 21.86
CA GLN A 225 8.60 5.16 23.10
C GLN A 225 7.57 5.00 24.23
N SER A 226 6.27 5.07 23.92
CA SER A 226 5.22 4.84 24.91
C SER A 226 5.28 3.42 25.49
N LYS A 227 5.54 2.42 24.66
CA LYS A 227 5.70 1.03 25.08
C LYS A 227 6.96 0.80 25.93
N MET A 228 8.10 1.41 25.58
CA MET A 228 9.36 1.27 26.30
C MET A 228 9.31 1.86 27.72
N LYS A 229 8.50 2.88 27.95
CA LYS A 229 8.40 3.56 29.26
C LYS A 229 7.32 2.99 30.19
N GLY A 230 6.61 1.95 29.80
CA GLY A 230 5.59 1.28 30.65
C GLY A 230 4.46 2.21 31.12
N SER A 231 4.08 3.22 30.34
CA SER A 231 3.62 4.46 30.90
C SER A 231 2.16 4.83 30.64
N TRP A 232 1.24 3.94 30.88
CA TRP A 232 -0.15 4.38 31.12
C TRP A 232 -0.32 5.19 32.40
N ARG A 233 0.68 5.21 33.31
CA ARG A 233 0.60 5.85 34.64
C ARG A 233 0.97 7.33 34.70
N LYS A 234 1.52 7.94 33.63
CA LYS A 234 1.90 9.36 33.62
C LYS A 234 1.57 10.04 32.30
N LEU A 235 0.27 10.27 32.05
CA LEU A 235 -0.22 10.97 30.84
C LEU A 235 0.45 12.34 30.62
N GLY A 236 0.71 13.09 31.70
CA GLY A 236 1.34 14.41 31.61
C GLY A 236 2.80 14.41 31.13
N SER A 237 3.59 13.40 31.53
CA SER A 237 4.99 13.29 31.09
C SER A 237 5.10 12.81 29.63
N PHE A 238 4.09 12.11 29.12
CA PHE A 238 4.02 11.67 27.73
C PHE A 238 3.73 12.81 26.77
N ALA A 239 2.79 13.69 27.11
CA ALA A 239 2.45 14.87 26.32
C ALA A 239 3.62 15.84 26.19
N THR A 240 4.33 16.11 27.29
CA THR A 240 5.53 16.98 27.31
C THR A 240 6.66 16.39 26.47
N HIS A 241 6.93 15.11 26.61
CA HIS A 241 8.00 14.45 25.86
C HIS A 241 7.70 14.35 24.35
N GLY A 242 6.43 14.13 23.99
CA GLY A 242 5.97 14.17 22.59
C GLY A 242 6.14 15.56 21.97
N LEU A 243 5.83 16.62 22.71
CA LEU A 243 6.03 18.00 22.27
C LEU A 243 7.52 18.36 22.13
N ASP A 244 8.38 17.87 23.02
CA ASP A 244 9.83 18.10 22.94
C ASP A 244 10.44 17.36 21.75
N MET A 245 9.98 16.15 21.45
CA MET A 245 10.39 15.42 20.24
C MET A 245 9.94 16.13 18.96
N LEU A 246 8.74 16.69 18.93
CA LEU A 246 8.25 17.51 17.81
C LEU A 246 9.11 18.77 17.62
N LYS A 247 9.48 19.44 18.71
CA LYS A 247 10.37 20.59 18.67
C LYS A 247 11.75 20.24 18.13
N MET A 248 12.35 19.14 18.60
CA MET A 248 13.66 18.66 18.12
C MET A 248 13.64 18.28 16.64
N LYS A 249 12.60 17.58 16.17
CA LYS A 249 12.44 17.25 14.75
C LYS A 249 12.25 18.50 13.88
N ASN A 250 11.47 19.47 14.34
CA ASN A 250 11.28 20.72 13.62
C ASN A 250 12.54 21.61 13.61
N GLN A 251 13.37 21.55 14.65
CA GLN A 251 14.65 22.25 14.67
C GLN A 251 15.65 21.62 13.70
N SER A 252 15.73 20.28 13.62
CA SER A 252 16.61 19.59 12.67
C SER A 252 16.21 19.86 11.21
N LEU A 253 14.90 19.97 10.91
CA LEU A 253 14.41 20.33 9.58
C LEU A 253 14.75 21.78 9.19
N ARG A 254 14.77 22.72 10.15
CA ARG A 254 15.17 24.11 9.89
C ARG A 254 16.66 24.24 9.62
N ILE A 255 17.51 23.44 10.26
CA ILE A 255 18.97 23.44 10.04
C ILE A 255 19.30 22.98 8.60
N VAL A 256 18.58 21.99 8.05
CA VAL A 256 18.77 21.51 6.68
C VAL A 256 18.34 22.54 5.62
N GLN A 257 17.39 23.45 5.97
CA GLN A 257 16.91 24.49 5.04
C GLN A 257 17.84 25.73 4.99
N HIS A 258 18.79 25.87 5.91
CA HIS A 258 19.66 27.05 6.03
C HIS A 258 21.13 26.78 5.71
N THR A 259 21.50 25.63 5.16
CA THR A 259 22.85 25.42 4.58
C THR A 259 22.87 25.99 3.17
N PRO A 260 23.51 27.13 2.92
CA PRO A 260 23.66 27.63 1.56
C PRO A 260 24.58 26.70 0.78
N ALA A 261 24.24 26.50 -0.51
CA ALA A 261 25.03 25.73 -1.47
C ALA A 261 26.38 26.41 -1.72
#